data_4480d07226c8d41f96f9144b25601bd9
#
_entry.id   4480d07226c8d41f96f9144b25601bd9
#
_cell.length_a   1.000
_cell.length_b   1.000
_cell.length_c   1.000
_cell.angle_alpha   90.00
_cell.angle_beta   90.00
_cell.angle_gamma   90.00
#
_symmetry.space_group_name_H-M   'P 1'
#
loop_
_entity.id
_entity.type
_entity.pdbx_description
1 polymer ?
#
loop_
_entity_poly.entity_id
_entity_poly.type
_entity_poly.pdbx_seq_one_letter_code
_entity_poly.pdbx_strand_id
1 'polypeptide(L)'
;MAVSRAEAIAMLEDGHGWVRDLLAGRPERKLTRAGTIGGGDWSAKDLIAHLCWWEEIALRSLEEWRAGGRPWIEEVFVGGAEGIDRINAEDMERKTALSLQQVRSLAEDVHRRLVTAIRDTGDEQWTAKARYEAPRRDRLGELLGSVLGAPKRPFGHAFAHLPDLQAFVASLA
;
A
#
# COMPACT_ATOMS: atom_id res chain seq x y z
N MET A 1 4.64 19.52 7.04
CA MET A 1 3.43 19.38 7.87
C MET A 1 2.99 17.92 7.78
N ALA A 2 2.54 17.33 8.86
CA ALA A 2 1.95 15.99 8.81
C ALA A 2 0.64 16.02 7.99
N VAL A 3 0.39 14.98 7.21
CA VAL A 3 -0.84 14.83 6.42
C VAL A 3 -2.00 14.64 7.41
N SER A 4 -3.08 15.38 7.23
CA SER A 4 -4.29 15.19 8.03
C SER A 4 -4.95 13.86 7.71
N ARG A 5 -5.77 13.36 8.62
CA ARG A 5 -6.53 12.11 8.43
C ARG A 5 -7.44 12.16 7.19
N ALA A 6 -8.11 13.28 6.97
CA ALA A 6 -8.98 13.48 5.81
C ALA A 6 -8.20 13.47 4.49
N GLU A 7 -7.04 14.15 4.44
CA GLU A 7 -6.16 14.13 3.27
C GLU A 7 -5.61 12.72 3.02
N ALA A 8 -5.23 11.98 4.08
CA ALA A 8 -4.76 10.61 3.96
C ALA A 8 -5.83 9.70 3.32
N ILE A 9 -7.08 9.78 3.79
CA ILE A 9 -8.21 9.03 3.24
C ILE A 9 -8.42 9.39 1.77
N ALA A 10 -8.48 10.68 1.44
CA ALA A 10 -8.66 11.13 0.06
C ALA A 10 -7.56 10.60 -0.87
N MET A 11 -6.29 10.66 -0.44
CA MET A 11 -5.17 10.12 -1.22
C MET A 11 -5.27 8.61 -1.43
N LEU A 12 -5.72 7.85 -0.44
CA LEU A 12 -5.89 6.40 -0.56
C LEU A 12 -7.04 6.07 -1.52
N GLU A 13 -8.20 6.70 -1.35
CA GLU A 13 -9.37 6.50 -2.21
C GLU A 13 -9.06 6.89 -3.67
N ASP A 14 -8.39 8.02 -3.90
CA ASP A 14 -7.96 8.47 -5.23
C ASP A 14 -6.97 7.48 -5.86
N GLY A 15 -5.92 7.09 -5.14
CA GLY A 15 -4.91 6.17 -5.64
C GLY A 15 -5.49 4.80 -6.01
N HIS A 16 -6.32 4.23 -5.15
CA HIS A 16 -7.01 2.97 -5.39
C HIS A 16 -7.97 3.08 -6.59
N GLY A 17 -8.75 4.15 -6.64
CA GLY A 17 -9.67 4.43 -7.75
C GLY A 17 -8.94 4.51 -9.09
N TRP A 18 -7.83 5.22 -9.17
CA TRP A 18 -7.03 5.35 -10.39
C TRP A 18 -6.48 4.01 -10.88
N VAL A 19 -5.93 3.19 -9.99
CA VAL A 19 -5.45 1.85 -10.36
C VAL A 19 -6.59 1.00 -10.91
N ARG A 20 -7.72 0.96 -10.22
CA ARG A 20 -8.92 0.22 -10.64
C ARG A 20 -9.40 0.69 -12.02
N ASP A 21 -9.55 1.99 -12.23
CA ASP A 21 -10.14 2.56 -13.45
C ASP A 21 -9.21 2.39 -14.66
N LEU A 22 -7.89 2.51 -14.51
CA LEU A 22 -6.92 2.22 -15.57
C LEU A 22 -6.98 0.77 -16.05
N LEU A 23 -7.24 -0.17 -15.14
CA LEU A 23 -7.26 -1.60 -15.42
C LEU A 23 -8.69 -2.14 -15.71
N ALA A 24 -9.72 -1.30 -15.62
CA ALA A 24 -11.10 -1.68 -15.89
C ALA A 24 -11.28 -2.12 -17.35
N GLY A 25 -12.05 -3.19 -17.57
CA GLY A 25 -12.38 -3.69 -18.91
C GLY A 25 -11.19 -4.28 -19.69
N ARG A 26 -9.99 -4.33 -19.12
CA ARG A 26 -8.84 -4.93 -19.80
C ARG A 26 -8.91 -6.45 -19.73
N PRO A 27 -8.53 -7.17 -20.81
CA PRO A 27 -8.58 -8.63 -20.84
C PRO A 27 -7.68 -9.26 -19.76
N GLU A 28 -8.19 -10.25 -19.04
CA GLU A 28 -7.47 -10.93 -17.95
C GLU A 28 -6.09 -11.43 -18.38
N ARG A 29 -6.02 -12.07 -19.59
CA ARG A 29 -4.74 -12.57 -20.13
C ARG A 29 -3.66 -11.51 -20.30
N LYS A 30 -4.05 -10.25 -20.44
CA LYS A 30 -3.11 -9.12 -20.51
C LYS A 30 -2.68 -8.68 -19.13
N LEU A 31 -3.60 -8.68 -18.16
CA LEU A 31 -3.35 -8.25 -16.78
C LEU A 31 -2.53 -9.26 -15.97
N THR A 32 -2.51 -10.53 -16.41
CA THR A 32 -1.74 -11.61 -15.75
C THR A 32 -0.43 -11.95 -16.47
N ARG A 33 -0.12 -11.25 -17.56
CA ARG A 33 1.12 -11.48 -18.31
C ARG A 33 2.31 -10.88 -17.56
N ALA A 34 3.25 -11.73 -17.18
CA ALA A 34 4.49 -11.32 -16.54
C ALA A 34 5.37 -10.44 -17.45
N GLY A 35 6.26 -9.66 -16.85
CA GLY A 35 7.20 -8.81 -17.56
C GLY A 35 6.57 -7.61 -18.28
N THR A 36 5.44 -7.11 -17.79
CA THR A 36 4.70 -6.01 -18.44
C THR A 36 4.66 -4.71 -17.62
N ILE A 37 5.08 -4.74 -16.36
CA ILE A 37 5.06 -3.58 -15.46
C ILE A 37 6.48 -3.19 -15.04
N GLY A 38 6.81 -1.90 -15.19
CA GLY A 38 8.01 -1.30 -14.61
C GLY A 38 9.34 -1.86 -15.10
N GLY A 39 9.36 -2.57 -16.21
CA GLY A 39 10.58 -3.18 -16.77
C GLY A 39 11.11 -4.40 -16.00
N GLY A 40 10.37 -4.87 -14.99
CA GLY A 40 10.67 -6.08 -14.22
C GLY A 40 9.80 -7.26 -14.64
N ASP A 41 9.74 -8.29 -13.78
CA ASP A 41 8.98 -9.53 -14.04
C ASP A 41 7.49 -9.42 -13.68
N TRP A 42 7.02 -8.29 -13.21
CA TRP A 42 5.66 -8.10 -12.70
C TRP A 42 4.62 -8.01 -13.81
N SER A 43 3.45 -8.56 -13.53
CA SER A 43 2.21 -8.31 -14.25
C SER A 43 1.40 -7.21 -13.54
N ALA A 44 0.32 -6.74 -14.18
CA ALA A 44 -0.62 -5.82 -13.53
C ALA A 44 -1.31 -6.48 -12.31
N LYS A 45 -1.55 -7.80 -12.33
CA LYS A 45 -2.04 -8.57 -11.17
C LYS A 45 -1.05 -8.46 -10.00
N ASP A 46 0.24 -8.60 -10.27
CA ASP A 46 1.27 -8.55 -9.23
C ASP A 46 1.38 -7.16 -8.61
N LEU A 47 1.22 -6.11 -9.41
CA LEU A 47 1.17 -4.75 -8.89
C LEU A 47 -0.05 -4.50 -7.99
N ILE A 48 -1.24 -4.99 -8.37
CA ILE A 48 -2.42 -4.91 -7.48
C ILE A 48 -2.13 -5.65 -6.16
N ALA A 49 -1.53 -6.84 -6.22
CA ALA A 49 -1.17 -7.62 -5.04
C ALA A 49 -0.16 -6.88 -4.15
N HIS A 50 0.85 -6.23 -4.75
CA HIS A 50 1.85 -5.43 -4.05
C HIS A 50 1.24 -4.22 -3.33
N LEU A 51 0.37 -3.47 -3.99
CA LEU A 51 -0.33 -2.34 -3.35
C LEU A 51 -1.21 -2.81 -2.19
N CYS A 52 -1.94 -3.91 -2.39
CA CYS A 52 -2.73 -4.54 -1.34
C CYS A 52 -1.88 -4.94 -0.13
N TRP A 53 -0.68 -5.50 -0.36
CA TRP A 53 0.25 -5.88 0.71
C TRP A 53 0.64 -4.70 1.60
N TRP A 54 0.98 -3.56 1.03
CA TRP A 54 1.31 -2.38 1.80
C TRP A 54 0.11 -1.82 2.59
N GLU A 55 -1.09 -1.98 2.07
CA GLU A 55 -2.31 -1.64 2.83
C GLU A 55 -2.58 -2.65 3.97
N GLU A 56 -2.28 -3.96 3.79
CA GLU A 56 -2.31 -4.98 4.86
C GLU A 56 -1.31 -4.63 5.97
N ILE A 57 -0.09 -4.23 5.61
CA ILE A 57 0.93 -3.76 6.57
C ILE A 57 0.44 -2.53 7.34
N ALA A 58 -0.18 -1.59 6.66
CA ALA A 58 -0.73 -0.39 7.29
C ALA A 58 -1.84 -0.71 8.29
N LEU A 59 -2.76 -1.61 7.95
CA LEU A 59 -3.79 -2.10 8.86
C LEU A 59 -3.17 -2.74 10.10
N ARG A 60 -2.25 -3.67 9.91
CA ARG A 60 -1.53 -4.32 11.00
C ARG A 60 -0.80 -3.30 11.89
N SER A 61 -0.12 -2.34 11.28
CA SER A 61 0.61 -1.29 12.01
C SER A 61 -0.33 -0.43 12.85
N LEU A 62 -1.52 -0.12 12.34
CA LEU A 62 -2.54 0.62 13.08
C LEU A 62 -3.06 -0.19 14.29
N GLU A 63 -3.29 -1.49 14.13
CA GLU A 63 -3.73 -2.39 15.20
C GLU A 63 -2.68 -2.51 16.30
N GLU A 64 -1.42 -2.76 15.92
CA GLU A 64 -0.29 -2.85 16.83
C GLU A 64 -0.07 -1.53 17.60
N TRP A 65 -0.19 -0.39 16.91
CA TRP A 65 -0.14 0.94 17.53
C TRP A 65 -1.25 1.16 18.55
N ARG A 66 -2.50 0.81 18.20
CA ARG A 66 -3.66 0.92 19.12
C ARG A 66 -3.48 0.05 20.37
N ALA A 67 -2.87 -1.10 20.24
CA ALA A 67 -2.51 -1.97 21.35
C ALA A 67 -1.37 -1.40 22.23
N GLY A 68 -0.76 -0.29 21.82
CA GLY A 68 0.36 0.36 22.52
C GLY A 68 1.71 -0.30 22.26
N GLY A 69 1.77 -1.25 21.33
CA GLY A 69 2.99 -1.93 20.92
C GLY A 69 3.75 -1.17 19.82
N ARG A 70 5.02 -1.55 19.64
CA ARG A 70 5.81 -1.10 18.50
C ARG A 70 5.39 -1.88 17.25
N PRO A 71 4.94 -1.21 16.17
CA PRO A 71 4.58 -1.90 14.93
C PRO A 71 5.77 -2.65 14.32
N TRP A 72 5.52 -3.90 13.91
CA TRP A 72 6.52 -4.77 13.29
C TRP A 72 7.26 -4.12 12.12
N ILE A 73 6.56 -3.31 11.33
CA ILE A 73 7.14 -2.64 10.16
C ILE A 73 8.31 -1.71 10.52
N GLU A 74 8.36 -1.20 11.74
CA GLU A 74 9.48 -0.38 12.22
C GLU A 74 10.80 -1.17 12.23
N GLU A 75 10.77 -2.48 12.50
CA GLU A 75 11.93 -3.35 12.43
C GLU A 75 12.38 -3.56 10.99
N VAL A 76 11.42 -3.72 10.07
CA VAL A 76 11.71 -3.83 8.63
C VAL A 76 12.38 -2.55 8.12
N PHE A 77 11.90 -1.39 8.53
CA PHE A 77 12.49 -0.11 8.15
C PHE A 77 13.92 0.10 8.69
N VAL A 78 14.26 -0.50 9.82
CA VAL A 78 15.64 -0.51 10.33
C VAL A 78 16.55 -1.30 9.37
N GLY A 79 16.05 -2.39 8.78
CA GLY A 79 16.76 -3.17 7.75
C GLY A 79 16.91 -2.45 6.41
N GLY A 80 16.32 -1.26 6.24
CA GLY A 80 16.42 -0.46 5.01
C GLY A 80 15.85 -1.16 3.78
N ALA A 81 16.48 -0.94 2.62
CA ALA A 81 16.02 -1.50 1.34
C ALA A 81 15.98 -3.03 1.36
N GLU A 82 16.99 -3.67 1.93
CA GLU A 82 17.07 -5.15 2.01
C GLU A 82 15.89 -5.75 2.82
N GLY A 83 15.51 -5.11 3.92
CA GLY A 83 14.34 -5.51 4.70
C GLY A 83 13.04 -5.39 3.90
N ILE A 84 12.89 -4.29 3.16
CA ILE A 84 11.71 -4.03 2.31
C ILE A 84 11.65 -5.02 1.15
N ASP A 85 12.77 -5.26 0.46
CA ASP A 85 12.84 -6.19 -0.68
C ASP A 85 12.48 -7.61 -0.24
N ARG A 86 12.95 -8.04 0.93
CA ARG A 86 12.63 -9.35 1.48
C ARG A 86 11.13 -9.51 1.71
N ILE A 87 10.46 -8.59 2.40
CA ILE A 87 9.01 -8.71 2.66
C ILE A 87 8.17 -8.61 1.40
N ASN A 88 8.62 -7.83 0.40
CA ASN A 88 7.96 -7.78 -0.91
C ASN A 88 8.08 -9.12 -1.64
N ALA A 89 9.26 -9.76 -1.62
CA ALA A 89 9.47 -11.06 -2.24
C ALA A 89 8.62 -12.16 -1.57
N GLU A 90 8.59 -12.19 -0.24
CA GLU A 90 7.77 -13.14 0.53
C GLU A 90 6.27 -13.01 0.22
N ASP A 91 5.75 -11.78 0.08
CA ASP A 91 4.35 -11.55 -0.26
C ASP A 91 4.05 -11.94 -1.72
N MET A 92 4.94 -11.60 -2.64
CA MET A 92 4.80 -11.99 -4.05
C MET A 92 4.71 -13.50 -4.21
N GLU A 93 5.58 -14.26 -3.52
CA GLU A 93 5.52 -15.73 -3.51
C GLU A 93 4.17 -16.23 -2.99
N ARG A 94 3.70 -15.69 -1.87
CA ARG A 94 2.40 -16.04 -1.24
C ARG A 94 1.21 -15.78 -2.17
N LYS A 95 1.22 -14.65 -2.92
CA LYS A 95 0.10 -14.22 -3.76
C LYS A 95 0.18 -14.72 -5.22
N THR A 96 1.29 -15.31 -5.63
CA THR A 96 1.48 -15.83 -7.01
C THR A 96 0.38 -16.84 -7.39
N ALA A 97 -0.03 -17.72 -6.48
CA ALA A 97 -1.05 -18.73 -6.72
C ALA A 97 -2.49 -18.17 -6.82
N LEU A 98 -2.72 -16.92 -6.41
CA LEU A 98 -4.05 -16.31 -6.46
C LEU A 98 -4.42 -15.94 -7.90
N SER A 99 -5.70 -16.17 -8.27
CA SER A 99 -6.26 -15.66 -9.52
C SER A 99 -6.36 -14.12 -9.48
N LEU A 100 -6.48 -13.48 -10.64
CA LEU A 100 -6.73 -12.03 -10.73
C LEU A 100 -7.97 -11.60 -9.95
N GLN A 101 -9.04 -12.40 -10.01
CA GLN A 101 -10.27 -12.12 -9.27
C GLN A 101 -10.04 -12.16 -7.76
N GLN A 102 -9.30 -13.16 -7.27
CA GLN A 102 -8.97 -13.26 -5.83
C GLN A 102 -8.12 -12.09 -5.36
N VAL A 103 -7.10 -11.69 -6.15
CA VAL A 103 -6.26 -10.52 -5.84
C VAL A 103 -7.09 -9.24 -5.81
N ARG A 104 -7.97 -9.02 -6.78
CA ARG A 104 -8.86 -7.85 -6.79
C ARG A 104 -9.81 -7.83 -5.59
N SER A 105 -10.45 -8.95 -5.29
CA SER A 105 -11.37 -9.04 -4.14
C SER A 105 -10.65 -8.77 -2.81
N LEU A 106 -9.42 -9.30 -2.67
CA LEU A 106 -8.59 -9.05 -1.50
C LEU A 106 -8.21 -7.56 -1.40
N ALA A 107 -7.76 -6.95 -2.49
CA ALA A 107 -7.38 -5.54 -2.52
C ALA A 107 -8.56 -4.62 -2.16
N GLU A 108 -9.75 -4.86 -2.70
CA GLU A 108 -10.97 -4.10 -2.37
C GLU A 108 -11.35 -4.26 -0.88
N ASP A 109 -11.26 -5.47 -0.32
CA ASP A 109 -11.57 -5.71 1.09
C ASP A 109 -10.57 -5.03 2.02
N VAL A 110 -9.29 -5.18 1.75
CA VAL A 110 -8.20 -4.58 2.55
C VAL A 110 -8.30 -3.06 2.49
N HIS A 111 -8.47 -2.49 1.29
CA HIS A 111 -8.62 -1.04 1.10
C HIS A 111 -9.80 -0.48 1.91
N ARG A 112 -10.99 -1.09 1.78
CA ARG A 112 -12.18 -0.69 2.52
C ARG A 112 -11.95 -0.75 4.04
N ARG A 113 -11.32 -1.82 4.54
CA ARG A 113 -10.99 -1.97 5.96
C ARG A 113 -10.00 -0.92 6.45
N LEU A 114 -8.97 -0.63 5.67
CA LEU A 114 -7.97 0.38 5.99
C LEU A 114 -8.59 1.78 6.07
N VAL A 115 -9.34 2.17 5.05
CA VAL A 115 -10.03 3.47 5.02
C VAL A 115 -11.01 3.61 6.20
N THR A 116 -11.76 2.54 6.50
CA THR A 116 -12.65 2.51 7.67
C THR A 116 -11.86 2.66 8.97
N ALA A 117 -10.80 1.90 9.14
CA ALA A 117 -9.97 1.96 10.34
C ALA A 117 -9.32 3.34 10.54
N ILE A 118 -8.86 3.99 9.46
CA ILE A 118 -8.34 5.36 9.53
C ILE A 118 -9.47 6.34 9.87
N ARG A 119 -10.66 6.20 9.28
CA ARG A 119 -11.82 7.07 9.54
C ARG A 119 -12.28 6.99 11.00
N ASP A 120 -12.24 5.79 11.57
CA ASP A 120 -12.61 5.54 12.97
C ASP A 120 -11.53 5.97 13.98
N THR A 121 -10.35 6.37 13.49
CA THR A 121 -9.29 6.96 14.33
C THR A 121 -9.63 8.43 14.62
N GLY A 122 -9.69 8.82 15.90
CA GLY A 122 -9.87 10.21 16.27
C GLY A 122 -8.66 11.08 15.94
N ASP A 123 -8.86 12.39 15.73
CA ASP A 123 -7.77 13.32 15.39
C ASP A 123 -6.69 13.40 16.49
N GLU A 124 -7.11 13.27 17.74
CA GLU A 124 -6.18 13.17 18.87
C GLU A 124 -5.28 11.95 18.75
N GLN A 125 -5.86 10.78 18.45
CA GLN A 125 -5.10 9.54 18.27
C GLN A 125 -4.21 9.60 17.02
N TRP A 126 -4.67 10.24 15.93
CA TRP A 126 -3.91 10.42 14.70
C TRP A 126 -2.61 11.19 14.91
N THR A 127 -2.64 12.16 15.81
CA THR A 127 -1.53 13.06 16.14
C THR A 127 -0.80 12.70 17.44
N ALA A 128 -1.30 11.73 18.19
CA ALA A 128 -0.70 11.28 19.43
C ALA A 128 0.70 10.68 19.18
N LYS A 129 1.59 10.92 20.15
CA LYS A 129 2.92 10.30 20.15
C LYS A 129 2.85 8.81 20.44
N ALA A 130 3.77 8.06 19.86
CA ALA A 130 3.97 6.65 20.14
C ALA A 130 4.17 6.41 21.65
N ARG A 131 3.67 5.28 22.13
CA ARG A 131 3.90 4.81 23.51
C ARG A 131 5.18 3.97 23.65
N TYR A 132 5.92 3.82 22.55
CA TYR A 132 7.21 3.14 22.45
C TYR A 132 8.26 4.14 21.92
N GLU A 133 9.53 3.80 22.03
CA GLU A 133 10.60 4.62 21.47
C GLU A 133 10.58 4.55 19.94
N ALA A 134 10.19 5.66 19.30
CA ALA A 134 10.08 5.81 17.86
C ALA A 134 11.01 6.92 17.37
N PRO A 135 12.18 6.60 16.81
CA PRO A 135 13.21 7.62 16.51
C PRO A 135 12.85 8.52 15.32
N ARG A 136 11.91 8.15 14.48
CA ARG A 136 11.62 8.90 13.24
C ARG A 136 10.13 9.14 12.95
N ARG A 137 9.24 8.26 13.43
CA ARG A 137 7.79 8.28 13.13
C ARG A 137 7.05 8.18 14.44
N ASP A 138 7.11 9.25 15.21
CA ASP A 138 6.58 9.25 16.56
C ASP A 138 5.06 9.49 16.62
N ARG A 139 4.39 9.61 15.47
CA ARG A 139 2.93 9.80 15.35
C ARG A 139 2.31 8.79 14.41
N LEU A 140 1.07 8.37 14.71
CA LEU A 140 0.36 7.37 13.91
C LEU A 140 0.24 7.79 12.43
N GLY A 141 -0.17 9.04 12.16
CA GLY A 141 -0.28 9.54 10.79
C GLY A 141 1.05 9.57 10.03
N GLU A 142 2.17 9.79 10.72
CA GLU A 142 3.51 9.75 10.12
C GLU A 142 3.96 8.32 9.83
N LEU A 143 3.67 7.38 10.73
CA LEU A 143 3.94 5.96 10.52
C LEU A 143 3.19 5.45 9.29
N LEU A 144 1.85 5.62 9.26
CA LEU A 144 1.02 5.15 8.15
C LEU A 144 1.38 5.86 6.85
N GLY A 145 1.67 7.17 6.91
CA GLY A 145 2.14 7.92 5.75
C GLY A 145 3.49 7.44 5.20
N SER A 146 4.34 6.85 6.03
CA SER A 146 5.59 6.22 5.59
C SER A 146 5.36 4.83 5.02
N VAL A 147 4.50 4.02 5.64
CA VAL A 147 4.14 2.67 5.17
C VAL A 147 3.50 2.74 3.79
N LEU A 148 2.58 3.68 3.60
CA LEU A 148 1.82 3.88 2.34
C LEU A 148 2.44 4.97 1.46
N GLY A 149 3.71 5.30 1.70
CA GLY A 149 4.39 6.42 1.08
C GLY A 149 5.17 6.05 -0.18
N ALA A 150 5.53 7.10 -0.90
CA ALA A 150 6.56 7.12 -1.93
C ALA A 150 7.61 8.17 -1.55
N PRO A 151 8.78 8.21 -2.19
CA PRO A 151 9.78 9.23 -1.90
C PRO A 151 9.16 10.65 -1.91
N LYS A 152 9.25 11.34 -0.77
CA LYS A 152 8.72 12.70 -0.55
C LYS A 152 7.19 12.86 -0.62
N ARG A 153 6.43 11.76 -0.66
CA ARG A 153 4.96 11.78 -0.72
C ARG A 153 4.36 10.75 0.24
N PRO A 154 4.02 11.14 1.49
CA PRO A 154 3.22 10.28 2.38
C PRO A 154 1.93 9.86 1.70
N PHE A 155 1.46 8.64 1.94
CA PHE A 155 0.27 8.04 1.29
C PHE A 155 0.31 8.02 -0.24
N GLY A 156 1.49 8.17 -0.83
CA GLY A 156 1.67 8.32 -2.27
C GLY A 156 2.01 7.03 -3.02
N HIS A 157 1.96 5.86 -2.36
CA HIS A 157 2.47 4.60 -2.92
C HIS A 157 1.80 4.24 -4.25
N ALA A 158 0.47 4.21 -4.30
CA ALA A 158 -0.24 3.92 -5.56
C ALA A 158 0.14 4.90 -6.68
N PHE A 159 0.29 6.19 -6.36
CA PHE A 159 0.66 7.20 -7.34
C PHE A 159 2.08 7.03 -7.90
N ALA A 160 3.00 6.43 -7.13
CA ALA A 160 4.36 6.13 -7.61
C ALA A 160 4.36 5.10 -8.74
N HIS A 161 3.36 4.22 -8.77
CA HIS A 161 3.20 3.18 -9.79
C HIS A 161 2.30 3.58 -10.98
N LEU A 162 1.65 4.75 -10.93
CA LEU A 162 0.79 5.18 -12.04
C LEU A 162 1.51 5.34 -13.38
N PRO A 163 2.75 5.87 -13.47
CA PRO A 163 3.47 5.95 -14.73
C PRO A 163 3.66 4.58 -15.40
N ASP A 164 4.00 3.55 -14.63
CA ASP A 164 4.18 2.18 -15.12
C ASP A 164 2.86 1.59 -15.61
N LEU A 165 1.77 1.80 -14.86
CA LEU A 165 0.42 1.37 -15.27
C LEU A 165 -0.06 2.09 -16.52
N GLN A 166 0.18 3.38 -16.64
CA GLN A 166 -0.18 4.17 -17.83
C GLN A 166 0.59 3.69 -19.06
N ALA A 167 1.90 3.46 -18.94
CA ALA A 167 2.73 2.89 -20.00
C ALA A 167 2.23 1.50 -20.42
N PHE A 168 1.92 0.64 -19.45
CA PHE A 168 1.33 -0.68 -19.70
C PHE A 168 0.01 -0.57 -20.49
N VAL A 169 -0.92 0.26 -20.02
CA VAL A 169 -2.23 0.43 -20.69
C VAL A 169 -2.07 0.98 -22.10
N ALA A 170 -1.15 1.94 -22.31
CA ALA A 170 -0.83 2.46 -23.64
C ALA A 170 -0.27 1.37 -24.58
N SER A 171 0.47 0.39 -24.06
CA SER A 171 1.01 -0.73 -24.82
C SER A 171 -0.06 -1.76 -25.25
N LEU A 172 -1.27 -1.66 -24.71
CA LEU A 172 -2.39 -2.55 -25.05
C LEU A 172 -3.26 -2.03 -26.22
N ALA A 173 -3.08 -0.78 -26.60
CA ALA A 173 -3.75 -0.18 -27.73
C ALA A 173 -3.11 -0.68 -29.03
#